data_b4a92b342ab3b55b3f2f72c4070c11a3
#
_entry.id   b4a92b342ab3b55b3f2f72c4070c11a3
#
_cell.length_a   1.000
_cell.length_b   1.000
_cell.length_c   1.000
_cell.angle_alpha   90.00
_cell.angle_beta   90.00
_cell.angle_gamma   90.00
#
_symmetry.space_group_name_H-M   'P 1'
#
loop_
_entity.id
_entity.type
_entity.pdbx_description
1 polymer ?
#
loop_
_entity_poly.entity_id
_entity_poly.type
_entity_poly.pdbx_seq_one_letter_code
_entity_poly.pdbx_strand_id
1 'polypeptide(L)'
;MYFRILPPTPALRPFVQHYMISHVRHDPAAPAAAVKPMPPAPQQCLYFYPRDAMRTFHHGPGLDLVMPESILVGPQVSRLDLHFAPDHLVVCVAFWPGGLHRLLGVPVKEMRDFSLESRALLGPAITEVAARLRETTDYAAMLTTVEAYLLTALRRLRRPARPVDRLLPLLLAAGRASEPLERLADDACLSPRQYERNFFEQVGLSPKLYARIVRFDQAFRLKERQPTLDWLAVAVRCGYYDYRHLVRDFREFAGVTPPRLLAAETAYANLTSGRGRAQG
;
A
#
# COMPACT_ATOMS: atom_id res chain seq x y z
N MET A 1 12.56 -7.92 -16.06
CA MET A 1 11.86 -7.48 -14.85
C MET A 1 12.85 -7.24 -13.73
N TYR A 2 12.79 -6.08 -13.05
CA TYR A 2 13.54 -5.78 -11.83
C TYR A 2 12.55 -5.57 -10.70
N PHE A 3 12.80 -6.18 -9.54
CA PHE A 3 11.97 -6.01 -8.35
C PHE A 3 12.84 -6.09 -7.09
N ARG A 4 12.79 -5.06 -6.26
CA ARG A 4 13.49 -5.03 -4.96
C ARG A 4 12.64 -4.37 -3.89
N ILE A 5 12.69 -4.95 -2.70
CA ILE A 5 12.21 -4.34 -1.45
C ILE A 5 13.42 -4.06 -0.59
N LEU A 6 13.53 -2.83 -0.10
CA LEU A 6 14.70 -2.34 0.61
C LEU A 6 14.27 -1.67 1.92
N PRO A 7 15.01 -1.89 3.02
CA PRO A 7 14.72 -1.23 4.28
C PRO A 7 15.11 0.25 4.24
N PRO A 8 14.43 1.12 5.00
CA PRO A 8 14.85 2.50 5.18
C PRO A 8 16.07 2.61 6.10
N THR A 9 16.78 3.76 6.01
CA THR A 9 17.81 4.13 6.99
C THR A 9 17.24 4.12 8.41
N PRO A 10 18.06 3.89 9.46
CA PRO A 10 17.59 3.80 10.85
C PRO A 10 16.71 4.97 11.29
N ALA A 11 17.04 6.20 10.85
CA ALA A 11 16.30 7.40 11.21
C ALA A 11 14.85 7.42 10.68
N LEU A 12 14.59 6.76 9.55
CA LEU A 12 13.26 6.71 8.90
C LEU A 12 12.43 5.48 9.30
N ARG A 13 13.02 4.47 9.93
CA ARG A 13 12.33 3.24 10.36
C ARG A 13 11.07 3.45 11.20
N PRO A 14 10.95 4.50 12.04
CA PRO A 14 9.71 4.74 12.78
C PRO A 14 8.52 5.19 11.90
N PHE A 15 8.76 5.54 10.64
CA PHE A 15 7.77 6.10 9.72
C PHE A 15 7.59 5.25 8.48
N VAL A 16 8.69 4.79 7.90
CA VAL A 16 8.76 4.05 6.64
C VAL A 16 8.95 2.57 6.93
N GLN A 17 8.08 1.74 6.35
CA GLN A 17 8.15 0.29 6.45
C GLN A 17 9.23 -0.25 5.51
N HIS A 18 9.15 0.11 4.25
CA HIS A 18 10.12 -0.27 3.23
C HIS A 18 10.02 0.64 1.99
N TYR A 19 11.03 0.57 1.15
CA TYR A 19 10.98 1.04 -0.22
C TYR A 19 10.77 -0.15 -1.15
N MET A 20 10.05 0.07 -2.26
CA MET A 20 9.92 -0.90 -3.33
C MET A 20 10.27 -0.23 -4.66
N ILE A 21 11.11 -0.88 -5.46
CA ILE A 21 11.36 -0.52 -6.84
C ILE A 21 10.92 -1.70 -7.70
N SER A 22 10.02 -1.45 -8.63
CA SER A 22 9.57 -2.42 -9.64
C SER A 22 9.69 -1.81 -11.03
N HIS A 23 10.42 -2.48 -11.92
CA HIS A 23 10.57 -2.08 -13.30
C HIS A 23 10.22 -3.26 -14.20
N VAL A 24 9.12 -3.11 -14.92
CA VAL A 24 8.61 -4.12 -15.86
C VAL A 24 8.53 -3.47 -17.23
N ARG A 25 9.12 -4.14 -18.23
CA ARG A 25 9.01 -3.76 -19.64
C ARG A 25 8.20 -4.82 -20.38
N HIS A 26 7.20 -4.37 -21.08
CA HIS A 26 6.34 -5.20 -21.91
C HIS A 26 6.61 -4.90 -23.38
N ASP A 27 6.43 -5.92 -24.23
CA ASP A 27 6.38 -5.72 -25.67
C ASP A 27 5.12 -4.89 -26.01
N PRO A 28 5.25 -3.71 -26.67
CA PRO A 28 4.09 -2.91 -27.05
C PRO A 28 3.11 -3.64 -27.99
N ALA A 29 3.61 -4.66 -28.73
CA ALA A 29 2.80 -5.49 -29.61
C ALA A 29 2.13 -6.68 -28.89
N ALA A 30 2.41 -6.89 -27.60
CA ALA A 30 1.74 -7.92 -26.81
C ALA A 30 0.25 -7.58 -26.61
N PRO A 31 -0.66 -8.57 -26.66
CA PRO A 31 -2.08 -8.30 -26.45
C PRO A 31 -2.30 -7.67 -25.08
N ALA A 32 -3.15 -6.64 -25.10
CA ALA A 32 -3.56 -5.74 -24.02
C ALA A 32 -2.88 -5.94 -22.66
N ALA A 33 -2.21 -4.89 -22.20
CA ALA A 33 -1.54 -4.82 -20.91
C ALA A 33 -2.30 -5.59 -19.83
N ALA A 34 -1.59 -6.49 -19.16
CA ALA A 34 -2.15 -7.27 -18.09
C ALA A 34 -2.72 -6.35 -17.01
N VAL A 35 -4.00 -6.47 -16.75
CA VAL A 35 -4.65 -5.75 -15.66
C VAL A 35 -4.30 -6.44 -14.35
N LYS A 36 -3.66 -5.70 -13.44
CA LYS A 36 -3.37 -6.22 -12.09
C LYS A 36 -4.47 -5.79 -11.13
N PRO A 37 -5.22 -6.72 -10.55
CA PRO A 37 -6.15 -6.39 -9.49
C PRO A 37 -5.37 -6.01 -8.22
N MET A 38 -5.69 -4.85 -7.65
CA MET A 38 -5.14 -4.38 -6.38
C MET A 38 -6.27 -4.29 -5.36
N PRO A 39 -6.44 -5.32 -4.51
CA PRO A 39 -7.36 -5.23 -3.39
C PRO A 39 -6.82 -4.27 -2.32
N PRO A 40 -7.66 -3.81 -1.39
CA PRO A 40 -7.24 -2.99 -0.27
C PRO A 40 -6.07 -3.58 0.49
N ALA A 41 -5.12 -2.72 0.84
CA ALA A 41 -3.96 -3.05 1.65
C ALA A 41 -3.83 -2.04 2.81
N PRO A 42 -3.27 -2.45 3.96
CA PRO A 42 -3.21 -1.59 5.13
C PRO A 42 -2.15 -0.48 5.05
N GLN A 43 -1.31 -0.48 4.01
CA GLN A 43 -0.25 0.50 3.82
C GLN A 43 -0.77 1.77 3.16
N GLN A 44 -0.17 2.89 3.55
CA GLN A 44 -0.25 4.17 2.87
C GLN A 44 1.06 4.36 2.10
N CYS A 45 1.01 4.87 0.89
CA CYS A 45 2.17 4.91 0.03
C CYS A 45 2.36 6.26 -0.66
N LEU A 46 3.62 6.60 -0.91
CA LEU A 46 4.03 7.61 -1.88
C LEU A 46 4.63 6.86 -3.08
N TYR A 47 4.03 7.06 -4.25
CA TYR A 47 4.48 6.45 -5.50
C TYR A 47 5.06 7.50 -6.44
N PHE A 48 6.11 7.11 -7.17
CA PHE A 48 6.65 7.83 -8.30
C PHE A 48 6.63 6.92 -9.53
N TYR A 49 6.27 7.50 -10.67
CA TYR A 49 6.25 6.85 -11.99
C TYR A 49 7.25 7.54 -12.92
N PRO A 50 8.56 7.20 -12.85
CA PRO A 50 9.61 7.91 -13.57
C PRO A 50 9.63 7.65 -15.09
N ARG A 51 8.84 6.71 -15.58
CA ARG A 51 8.71 6.37 -17.00
C ARG A 51 7.27 6.59 -17.44
N ASP A 52 6.69 5.62 -18.11
CA ASP A 52 5.32 5.72 -18.59
C ASP A 52 4.30 5.93 -17.45
N ALA A 53 3.29 6.74 -17.74
CA ALA A 53 2.19 6.96 -16.80
C ALA A 53 1.39 5.68 -16.57
N MET A 54 0.96 5.46 -15.35
CA MET A 54 0.06 4.36 -15.00
C MET A 54 -1.40 4.80 -15.11
N ARG A 55 -2.26 3.89 -15.60
CA ARG A 55 -3.71 4.06 -15.58
C ARG A 55 -4.33 3.15 -14.53
N THR A 56 -5.32 3.66 -13.80
CA THR A 56 -6.00 2.91 -12.75
C THR A 56 -7.50 3.02 -12.89
N PHE A 57 -8.20 1.91 -12.67
CA PHE A 57 -9.65 1.90 -12.54
C PHE A 57 -10.04 1.62 -11.09
N HIS A 58 -10.72 2.57 -10.45
CA HIS A 58 -11.18 2.50 -9.07
C HIS A 58 -12.61 1.98 -9.01
N HIS A 59 -12.82 0.76 -8.54
CA HIS A 59 -14.13 0.09 -8.54
C HIS A 59 -15.15 0.77 -7.60
N GLY A 60 -14.72 1.33 -6.46
CA GLY A 60 -15.61 2.00 -5.52
C GLY A 60 -16.30 3.21 -6.14
N PRO A 61 -15.56 4.25 -6.56
CA PRO A 61 -16.14 5.44 -7.20
C PRO A 61 -16.42 5.28 -8.70
N GLY A 62 -16.00 4.19 -9.36
CA GLY A 62 -16.17 3.98 -10.80
C GLY A 62 -15.30 4.91 -11.66
N LEU A 63 -14.11 5.30 -11.19
CA LEU A 63 -13.25 6.27 -11.85
C LEU A 63 -12.11 5.59 -12.58
N ASP A 64 -11.86 6.03 -13.81
CA ASP A 64 -10.73 5.66 -14.66
C ASP A 64 -9.78 6.85 -14.76
N LEU A 65 -8.56 6.70 -14.25
CA LEU A 65 -7.62 7.79 -14.04
C LEU A 65 -6.25 7.46 -14.63
N VAL A 66 -5.62 8.45 -15.28
CA VAL A 66 -4.19 8.42 -15.59
C VAL A 66 -3.46 9.05 -14.42
N MET A 67 -2.52 8.30 -13.83
CA MET A 67 -1.79 8.76 -12.66
C MET A 67 -0.74 9.79 -13.04
N PRO A 68 -0.61 10.90 -12.27
CA PRO A 68 0.51 11.84 -12.42
C PRO A 68 1.84 11.20 -12.02
N GLU A 69 2.95 11.91 -12.27
CA GLU A 69 4.32 11.44 -12.03
C GLU A 69 4.58 10.99 -10.58
N SER A 70 3.86 11.56 -9.63
CA SER A 70 3.90 11.14 -8.23
C SER A 70 2.55 11.31 -7.55
N ILE A 71 2.17 10.31 -6.77
CA ILE A 71 0.91 10.28 -6.04
C ILE A 71 1.10 9.85 -4.59
N LEU A 72 0.26 10.39 -3.73
CA LEU A 72 0.00 9.86 -2.40
C LEU A 72 -1.25 8.99 -2.44
N VAL A 73 -1.12 7.77 -1.96
CA VAL A 73 -2.24 6.84 -1.83
C VAL A 73 -2.62 6.73 -0.36
N GLY A 74 -3.84 7.14 -0.07
CA GLY A 74 -4.45 7.02 1.25
C GLY A 74 -4.96 5.61 1.54
N PRO A 75 -5.69 5.43 2.63
CA PRO A 75 -6.27 4.15 2.98
C PRO A 75 -7.33 3.76 1.96
N GLN A 76 -7.15 2.59 1.35
CA GLN A 76 -8.08 2.04 0.39
C GLN A 76 -8.97 0.99 1.05
N VAL A 77 -10.26 1.03 0.73
CA VAL A 77 -11.27 0.08 1.21
C VAL A 77 -11.98 -0.63 0.05
N SER A 78 -11.69 -0.22 -1.18
CA SER A 78 -12.20 -0.85 -2.40
C SER A 78 -11.05 -1.25 -3.32
N ARG A 79 -11.32 -2.26 -4.18
CA ARG A 79 -10.38 -2.71 -5.20
C ARG A 79 -10.16 -1.63 -6.25
N LEU A 80 -8.93 -1.55 -6.74
CA LEU A 80 -8.59 -0.87 -7.99
C LEU A 80 -7.88 -1.85 -8.95
N ASP A 81 -7.96 -1.57 -10.23
CA ASP A 81 -7.24 -2.30 -11.25
C ASP A 81 -6.14 -1.42 -11.85
N LEU A 82 -4.93 -1.97 -11.92
CA LEU A 82 -3.75 -1.29 -12.48
C LEU A 82 -3.56 -1.72 -13.93
N HIS A 83 -3.44 -0.75 -14.83
CA HIS A 83 -3.11 -0.94 -16.23
C HIS A 83 -1.69 -0.44 -16.48
N PHE A 84 -0.78 -1.37 -16.71
CA PHE A 84 0.63 -1.05 -16.91
C PHE A 84 0.91 -0.62 -18.34
N ALA A 85 1.66 0.45 -18.49
CA ALA A 85 2.22 0.88 -19.75
C ALA A 85 3.49 0.07 -20.12
N PRO A 86 3.98 0.14 -21.39
CA PRO A 86 5.10 -0.68 -21.85
C PRO A 86 6.39 -0.56 -21.04
N ASP A 87 6.78 0.63 -20.61
CA ASP A 87 7.96 0.85 -19.74
C ASP A 87 7.52 1.30 -18.36
N HIS A 88 7.02 0.34 -17.55
CA HIS A 88 6.47 0.63 -16.23
C HIS A 88 7.55 0.55 -15.15
N LEU A 89 8.00 1.72 -14.68
CA LEU A 89 8.88 1.86 -13.52
C LEU A 89 8.13 2.54 -12.39
N VAL A 90 8.11 1.90 -11.23
CA VAL A 90 7.56 2.48 -10.00
C VAL A 90 8.59 2.47 -8.89
N VAL A 91 8.71 3.62 -8.18
CA VAL A 91 9.41 3.74 -6.91
C VAL A 91 8.36 4.03 -5.84
N CYS A 92 8.26 3.16 -4.86
CA CYS A 92 7.26 3.24 -3.79
C CYS A 92 7.93 3.41 -2.43
N VAL A 93 7.37 4.31 -1.63
CA VAL A 93 7.62 4.43 -0.20
C VAL A 93 6.39 3.92 0.53
N ALA A 94 6.48 2.78 1.19
CA ALA A 94 5.42 2.25 2.04
C ALA A 94 5.61 2.74 3.47
N PHE A 95 4.59 3.35 4.04
CA PHE A 95 4.61 3.88 5.39
C PHE A 95 3.99 2.90 6.39
N TRP A 96 4.49 2.92 7.62
CA TRP A 96 3.78 2.35 8.74
C TRP A 96 2.48 3.12 9.00
N PRO A 97 1.46 2.51 9.64
CA PRO A 97 0.26 3.23 10.05
C PRO A 97 0.62 4.50 10.81
N GLY A 98 0.05 5.63 10.39
CA GLY A 98 0.36 6.95 10.93
C GLY A 98 1.69 7.57 10.47
N GLY A 99 2.57 6.80 9.82
CA GLY A 99 3.90 7.27 9.38
C GLY A 99 3.82 8.39 8.36
N LEU A 100 2.95 8.25 7.35
CA LEU A 100 2.70 9.26 6.33
C LEU A 100 2.22 10.59 6.95
N HIS A 101 1.19 10.53 7.79
CA HIS A 101 0.66 11.69 8.49
C HIS A 101 1.71 12.38 9.35
N ARG A 102 2.45 11.60 10.15
CA ARG A 102 3.41 12.11 11.10
C ARG A 102 4.64 12.73 10.43
N LEU A 103 5.22 12.08 9.41
CA LEU A 103 6.44 12.52 8.74
C LEU A 103 6.19 13.68 7.77
N LEU A 104 5.11 13.61 7.01
CA LEU A 104 4.83 14.55 5.90
C LEU A 104 3.66 15.50 6.17
N GLY A 105 2.96 15.36 7.30
CA GLY A 105 1.84 16.23 7.66
C GLY A 105 0.57 16.05 6.81
N VAL A 106 0.47 14.94 6.09
CA VAL A 106 -0.63 14.69 5.14
C VAL A 106 -1.95 14.45 5.88
N PRO A 107 -3.08 15.06 5.46
CA PRO A 107 -4.41 14.86 6.07
C PRO A 107 -5.05 13.54 5.60
N VAL A 108 -4.51 12.42 6.06
CA VAL A 108 -4.85 11.06 5.58
C VAL A 108 -6.35 10.74 5.69
N LYS A 109 -7.05 11.31 6.67
CA LYS A 109 -8.51 11.12 6.84
C LYS A 109 -9.34 11.59 5.64
N GLU A 110 -8.81 12.50 4.82
CA GLU A 110 -9.47 13.05 3.64
C GLU A 110 -9.16 12.27 2.37
N MET A 111 -8.31 11.23 2.46
CA MET A 111 -7.77 10.50 1.32
C MET A 111 -8.36 9.08 1.16
N ARG A 112 -9.45 8.75 1.85
CA ARG A 112 -10.04 7.40 1.77
C ARG A 112 -10.50 7.09 0.33
N ASP A 113 -10.02 5.98 -0.23
CA ASP A 113 -10.24 5.52 -1.62
C ASP A 113 -9.80 6.53 -2.70
N PHE A 114 -8.95 7.50 -2.33
CA PHE A 114 -8.39 8.46 -3.27
C PHE A 114 -6.88 8.39 -3.34
N SER A 115 -6.38 8.62 -4.58
CA SER A 115 -4.99 8.94 -4.84
C SER A 115 -4.92 10.41 -5.21
N LEU A 116 -4.04 11.15 -4.54
CA LEU A 116 -3.88 12.59 -4.77
C LEU A 116 -2.49 12.87 -5.36
N GLU A 117 -2.42 13.81 -6.29
CA GLU A 117 -1.13 14.28 -6.80
C GLU A 117 -0.27 14.79 -5.63
N SER A 118 0.95 14.26 -5.52
CA SER A 118 1.83 14.57 -4.38
C SER A 118 2.14 16.05 -4.27
N ARG A 119 2.26 16.75 -5.41
CA ARG A 119 2.55 18.18 -5.46
C ARG A 119 1.50 19.02 -4.73
N ALA A 120 0.23 18.64 -4.84
CA ALA A 120 -0.87 19.39 -4.21
C ALA A 120 -0.76 19.42 -2.68
N LEU A 121 -0.20 18.34 -2.08
CA LEU A 121 -0.07 18.21 -0.62
C LEU A 121 1.33 18.52 -0.09
N LEU A 122 2.39 18.19 -0.86
CA LEU A 122 3.79 18.27 -0.41
C LEU A 122 4.54 19.47 -1.02
N GLY A 123 3.89 20.23 -1.90
CA GLY A 123 4.48 21.40 -2.54
C GLY A 123 5.50 21.07 -3.65
N PRO A 124 6.26 22.06 -4.14
CA PRO A 124 7.11 21.91 -5.33
C PRO A 124 8.32 20.99 -5.12
N ALA A 125 8.82 20.83 -3.91
CA ALA A 125 10.01 20.00 -3.64
C ALA A 125 9.82 18.53 -4.07
N ILE A 126 8.60 17.98 -4.04
CA ILE A 126 8.35 16.62 -4.50
C ILE A 126 8.41 16.49 -6.03
N THR A 127 8.11 17.57 -6.76
CA THR A 127 8.25 17.62 -8.22
C THR A 127 9.72 17.54 -8.64
N GLU A 128 10.63 18.18 -7.88
CA GLU A 128 12.07 18.06 -8.11
C GLU A 128 12.57 16.63 -7.90
N VAL A 129 12.03 15.94 -6.88
CA VAL A 129 12.33 14.51 -6.68
C VAL A 129 11.88 13.70 -7.90
N ALA A 130 10.64 13.87 -8.36
CA ALA A 130 10.11 13.16 -9.53
C ALA A 130 10.96 13.42 -10.79
N ALA A 131 11.36 14.68 -11.02
CA ALA A 131 12.24 15.07 -12.15
C ALA A 131 13.58 14.33 -12.10
N ARG A 132 14.27 14.32 -10.94
CA ARG A 132 15.55 13.62 -10.78
C ARG A 132 15.41 12.10 -11.00
N LEU A 133 14.28 11.50 -10.59
CA LEU A 133 14.02 10.07 -10.83
C LEU A 133 13.88 9.78 -12.33
N ARG A 134 13.37 10.71 -13.14
CA ARG A 134 13.27 10.57 -14.61
C ARG A 134 14.62 10.64 -15.31
N GLU A 135 15.52 11.47 -14.80
CA GLU A 135 16.84 11.71 -15.39
C GLU A 135 17.82 10.56 -15.20
N THR A 136 17.60 9.68 -14.22
CA THR A 136 18.50 8.58 -13.94
C THR A 136 17.91 7.21 -14.32
N THR A 137 18.81 6.28 -14.68
CA THR A 137 18.49 4.85 -14.81
C THR A 137 19.04 4.02 -13.67
N ASP A 138 19.78 4.63 -12.75
CA ASP A 138 20.34 3.96 -11.57
C ASP A 138 19.31 3.90 -10.44
N TYR A 139 18.86 2.71 -10.09
CA TYR A 139 17.91 2.47 -9.03
C TYR A 139 18.43 2.84 -7.63
N ALA A 140 19.74 2.74 -7.40
CA ALA A 140 20.34 3.15 -6.13
C ALA A 140 20.31 4.68 -5.98
N ALA A 141 20.60 5.41 -7.05
CA ALA A 141 20.50 6.87 -7.11
C ALA A 141 19.04 7.34 -6.93
N MET A 142 18.06 6.63 -7.51
CA MET A 142 16.63 6.90 -7.28
C MET A 142 16.27 6.81 -5.81
N LEU A 143 16.67 5.72 -5.16
CA LEU A 143 16.39 5.50 -3.73
C LEU A 143 17.04 6.58 -2.86
N THR A 144 18.32 6.89 -3.12
CA THR A 144 19.05 7.96 -2.41
C THR A 144 18.34 9.31 -2.54
N THR A 145 17.81 9.63 -3.71
CA THR A 145 17.06 10.87 -3.96
C THR A 145 15.77 10.93 -3.13
N VAL A 146 14.99 9.85 -3.12
CA VAL A 146 13.76 9.76 -2.32
C VAL A 146 14.08 9.82 -0.83
N GLU A 147 15.08 9.09 -0.38
CA GLU A 147 15.45 9.04 1.02
C GLU A 147 15.98 10.40 1.53
N ALA A 148 16.76 11.12 0.73
CA ALA A 148 17.21 12.49 1.05
C ALA A 148 16.05 13.46 1.25
N TYR A 149 14.99 13.36 0.43
CA TYR A 149 13.76 14.13 0.60
C TYR A 149 13.09 13.81 1.95
N LEU A 150 12.91 12.53 2.27
CA LEU A 150 12.27 12.10 3.53
C LEU A 150 13.10 12.49 4.76
N LEU A 151 14.43 12.41 4.70
CA LEU A 151 15.32 12.88 5.75
C LEU A 151 15.23 14.40 5.95
N THR A 152 15.00 15.15 4.87
CA THR A 152 14.74 16.60 4.97
C THR A 152 13.42 16.90 5.66
N ALA A 153 12.36 16.12 5.36
CA ALA A 153 11.09 16.21 6.07
C ALA A 153 11.26 15.86 7.57
N LEU A 154 12.03 14.81 7.88
CA LEU A 154 12.32 14.40 9.25
C LEU A 154 13.01 15.53 10.06
N ARG A 155 13.98 16.25 9.47
CA ARG A 155 14.63 17.39 10.12
C ARG A 155 13.68 18.54 10.48
N ARG A 156 12.55 18.65 9.77
CA ARG A 156 11.51 19.65 10.01
C ARG A 156 10.48 19.22 11.07
N LEU A 157 10.50 17.94 11.45
CA LEU A 157 9.57 17.38 12.44
C LEU A 157 9.86 17.94 13.83
N ARG A 158 8.99 18.82 14.32
CA ARG A 158 9.14 19.52 15.62
C ARG A 158 8.50 18.78 16.79
N ARG A 159 7.52 17.92 16.52
CA ARG A 159 6.73 17.29 17.59
C ARG A 159 7.37 15.97 18.05
N PRO A 160 7.57 15.79 19.37
CA PRO A 160 8.02 14.49 19.89
C PRO A 160 6.99 13.41 19.64
N ALA A 161 7.45 12.16 19.63
CA ALA A 161 6.56 11.01 19.48
C ALA A 161 5.68 10.84 20.73
N ARG A 162 4.36 10.80 20.53
CA ARG A 162 3.37 10.45 21.55
C ARG A 162 3.28 8.91 21.69
N PRO A 163 2.72 8.35 22.78
CA PRO A 163 2.52 6.91 22.93
C PRO A 163 1.77 6.29 21.74
N VAL A 164 0.70 6.92 21.24
CA VAL A 164 -0.05 6.47 20.07
C VAL A 164 0.83 6.37 18.80
N ASP A 165 1.75 7.30 18.60
CA ASP A 165 2.64 7.32 17.43
C ASP A 165 3.64 6.15 17.44
N ARG A 166 3.95 5.61 18.63
CA ARG A 166 4.79 4.41 18.80
C ARG A 166 3.99 3.12 18.67
N LEU A 167 2.71 3.13 19.03
CA LEU A 167 1.82 1.98 18.96
C LEU A 167 1.40 1.67 17.52
N LEU A 168 1.08 2.70 16.70
CA LEU A 168 0.54 2.51 15.35
C LEU A 168 1.39 1.60 14.45
N PRO A 169 2.73 1.73 14.39
CA PRO A 169 3.55 0.80 13.61
C PRO A 169 3.44 -0.65 14.07
N LEU A 170 3.24 -0.90 15.37
CA LEU A 170 3.14 -2.23 15.96
C LEU A 170 1.87 -2.98 15.52
N LEU A 171 0.85 -2.28 15.02
CA LEU A 171 -0.35 -2.90 14.48
C LEU A 171 -0.03 -3.86 13.34
N LEU A 172 0.95 -3.51 12.50
CA LEU A 172 1.44 -4.38 11.42
C LEU A 172 2.68 -5.16 11.82
N ALA A 173 3.70 -4.50 12.41
CA ALA A 173 4.98 -5.11 12.72
C ALA A 173 4.87 -6.25 13.74
N ALA A 174 3.99 -6.10 14.75
CA ALA A 174 3.76 -7.10 15.80
C ALA A 174 2.39 -7.79 15.70
N GLY A 175 1.63 -7.57 14.62
CA GLY A 175 0.33 -8.22 14.39
C GLY A 175 -0.78 -7.79 15.37
N ARG A 176 -0.66 -6.62 15.99
CA ARG A 176 -1.56 -6.14 17.05
C ARG A 176 -2.89 -5.54 16.55
N ALA A 177 -3.12 -5.48 15.23
CA ALA A 177 -4.32 -4.85 14.66
C ALA A 177 -5.65 -5.48 15.10
N SER A 178 -5.63 -6.74 15.53
CA SER A 178 -6.82 -7.47 16.01
C SER A 178 -7.00 -7.45 17.54
N GLU A 179 -6.16 -6.72 18.27
CA GLU A 179 -6.33 -6.58 19.73
C GLU A 179 -7.57 -5.75 20.08
N PRO A 180 -8.17 -5.96 21.26
CA PRO A 180 -9.28 -5.14 21.74
C PRO A 180 -8.93 -3.65 21.77
N LEU A 181 -9.90 -2.81 21.39
CA LEU A 181 -9.73 -1.36 21.32
C LEU A 181 -9.29 -0.77 22.68
N GLU A 182 -9.87 -1.26 23.75
CA GLU A 182 -9.59 -0.85 25.13
C GLU A 182 -8.10 -1.02 25.45
N ARG A 183 -7.54 -2.20 25.11
CA ARG A 183 -6.12 -2.50 25.33
C ARG A 183 -5.21 -1.61 24.51
N LEU A 184 -5.54 -1.35 23.23
CA LEU A 184 -4.76 -0.44 22.39
C LEU A 184 -4.83 0.99 22.88
N ALA A 185 -5.98 1.41 23.41
CA ALA A 185 -6.16 2.73 24.00
C ALA A 185 -5.35 2.89 25.29
N ASP A 186 -5.36 1.88 26.18
CA ASP A 186 -4.57 1.87 27.42
C ASP A 186 -3.07 1.93 27.12
N ASP A 187 -2.57 1.17 26.16
CA ASP A 187 -1.16 1.20 25.72
C ASP A 187 -0.77 2.55 25.11
N ALA A 188 -1.73 3.26 24.53
CA ALA A 188 -1.55 4.61 24.00
C ALA A 188 -1.71 5.71 25.07
N CYS A 189 -2.03 5.35 26.32
CA CYS A 189 -2.39 6.27 27.41
C CYS A 189 -3.54 7.21 27.03
N LEU A 190 -4.58 6.67 26.39
CA LEU A 190 -5.76 7.39 25.88
C LEU A 190 -7.05 6.69 26.34
N SER A 191 -8.15 7.43 26.41
CA SER A 191 -9.46 6.79 26.44
C SER A 191 -9.79 6.14 25.08
N PRO A 192 -10.66 5.11 25.00
CA PRO A 192 -11.05 4.50 23.73
C PRO A 192 -11.50 5.52 22.67
N ARG A 193 -12.32 6.49 23.07
CA ARG A 193 -12.79 7.57 22.17
C ARG A 193 -11.65 8.46 21.66
N GLN A 194 -10.67 8.80 22.52
CA GLN A 194 -9.50 9.58 22.11
C GLN A 194 -8.60 8.78 21.18
N TYR A 195 -8.43 7.46 21.43
CA TYR A 195 -7.68 6.59 20.57
C TYR A 195 -8.32 6.49 19.18
N GLU A 196 -9.62 6.22 19.08
CA GLU A 196 -10.35 6.17 17.80
C GLU A 196 -10.19 7.46 17.00
N ARG A 197 -10.35 8.61 17.63
CA ARG A 197 -10.17 9.92 16.98
C ARG A 197 -8.73 10.11 16.45
N ASN A 198 -7.72 9.85 17.29
CA ASN A 198 -6.32 9.98 16.87
C ASN A 198 -5.95 8.97 15.79
N PHE A 199 -6.49 7.76 15.87
CA PHE A 199 -6.31 6.73 14.88
C PHE A 199 -6.90 7.17 13.54
N PHE A 200 -8.14 7.64 13.53
CA PHE A 200 -8.81 8.13 12.31
C PHE A 200 -8.06 9.32 11.68
N GLU A 201 -7.56 10.25 12.47
CA GLU A 201 -6.77 11.38 11.94
C GLU A 201 -5.46 10.94 11.28
N GLN A 202 -4.78 9.92 11.83
CA GLN A 202 -3.46 9.48 11.37
C GLN A 202 -3.51 8.38 10.32
N VAL A 203 -4.53 7.52 10.36
CA VAL A 203 -4.67 6.34 9.48
C VAL A 203 -5.78 6.52 8.46
N GLY A 204 -6.77 7.37 8.71
CA GLY A 204 -7.89 7.67 7.82
C GLY A 204 -9.02 6.63 7.85
N LEU A 205 -8.94 5.64 8.75
CA LEU A 205 -9.94 4.59 8.96
C LEU A 205 -10.25 4.44 10.44
N SER A 206 -11.40 3.83 10.76
CA SER A 206 -11.62 3.39 12.15
C SER A 206 -10.72 2.19 12.47
N PRO A 207 -10.31 1.99 13.75
CA PRO A 207 -9.51 0.84 14.17
C PRO A 207 -10.13 -0.50 13.73
N LYS A 208 -11.45 -0.64 13.86
CA LYS A 208 -12.20 -1.84 13.49
C LYS A 208 -12.11 -2.14 11.98
N LEU A 209 -12.29 -1.13 11.12
CA LEU A 209 -12.19 -1.31 9.68
C LEU A 209 -10.75 -1.61 9.26
N TYR A 210 -9.78 -0.92 9.86
CA TYR A 210 -8.36 -1.18 9.64
C TYR A 210 -7.98 -2.63 9.99
N ALA A 211 -8.41 -3.13 11.15
CA ALA A 211 -8.18 -4.52 11.56
C ALA A 211 -8.77 -5.53 10.56
N ARG A 212 -9.95 -5.25 9.99
CA ARG A 212 -10.55 -6.09 8.95
C ARG A 212 -9.70 -6.12 7.68
N ILE A 213 -9.19 -4.97 7.23
CA ILE A 213 -8.31 -4.88 6.04
C ILE A 213 -7.00 -5.61 6.29
N VAL A 214 -6.39 -5.45 7.46
CA VAL A 214 -5.17 -6.19 7.83
C VAL A 214 -5.40 -7.69 7.77
N ARG A 215 -6.49 -8.17 8.37
CA ARG A 215 -6.85 -9.59 8.36
C ARG A 215 -7.11 -10.11 6.95
N PHE A 216 -7.81 -9.34 6.11
CA PHE A 216 -8.04 -9.65 4.71
C PHE A 216 -6.73 -9.77 3.92
N ASP A 217 -5.84 -8.77 4.03
CA ASP A 217 -4.52 -8.79 3.36
C ASP A 217 -3.67 -9.98 3.83
N GLN A 218 -3.64 -10.25 5.13
CA GLN A 218 -2.94 -11.42 5.69
C GLN A 218 -3.47 -12.74 5.11
N ALA A 219 -4.79 -12.90 4.98
CA ALA A 219 -5.40 -14.10 4.42
C ALA A 219 -5.04 -14.26 2.93
N PHE A 220 -5.09 -13.18 2.16
CA PHE A 220 -4.71 -13.19 0.76
C PHE A 220 -3.22 -13.53 0.59
N ARG A 221 -2.33 -12.84 1.31
CA ARG A 221 -0.87 -13.09 1.28
C ARG A 221 -0.48 -14.48 1.78
N LEU A 222 -1.20 -15.01 2.78
CA LEU A 222 -0.98 -16.38 3.24
C LEU A 222 -1.28 -17.39 2.12
N LYS A 223 -2.40 -17.20 1.42
CA LYS A 223 -2.79 -18.07 0.30
C LYS A 223 -1.84 -17.96 -0.90
N GLU A 224 -1.35 -16.75 -1.22
CA GLU A 224 -0.32 -16.57 -2.26
C GLU A 224 0.98 -17.34 -1.94
N ARG A 225 1.43 -17.28 -0.68
CA ARG A 225 2.65 -17.98 -0.23
C ARG A 225 2.47 -19.50 -0.08
N GLN A 226 1.25 -19.94 0.23
CA GLN A 226 0.89 -21.34 0.42
C GLN A 226 -0.31 -21.73 -0.46
N PRO A 227 -0.13 -21.89 -1.78
CA PRO A 227 -1.25 -22.10 -2.72
C PRO A 227 -2.04 -23.38 -2.46
N THR A 228 -1.41 -24.39 -1.88
CA THR A 228 -2.03 -25.69 -1.53
C THR A 228 -2.86 -25.65 -0.26
N LEU A 229 -2.69 -24.63 0.59
CA LEU A 229 -3.45 -24.51 1.83
C LEU A 229 -4.93 -24.30 1.54
N ASP A 230 -5.79 -25.09 2.15
CA ASP A 230 -7.24 -24.92 2.02
C ASP A 230 -7.73 -23.57 2.55
N TRP A 231 -8.77 -23.01 1.92
CA TRP A 231 -9.31 -21.70 2.28
C TRP A 231 -9.92 -21.66 3.69
N LEU A 232 -10.46 -22.78 4.19
CA LEU A 232 -10.93 -22.86 5.57
C LEU A 232 -9.76 -22.75 6.56
N ALA A 233 -8.65 -23.43 6.26
CA ALA A 233 -7.44 -23.34 7.06
C ALA A 233 -6.84 -21.92 7.02
N VAL A 234 -6.88 -21.23 5.86
CA VAL A 234 -6.50 -19.81 5.75
C VAL A 234 -7.38 -18.95 6.65
N ALA A 235 -8.71 -19.14 6.58
CA ALA A 235 -9.65 -18.38 7.39
C ALA A 235 -9.34 -18.51 8.90
N VAL A 236 -9.19 -19.73 9.39
CA VAL A 236 -8.88 -19.99 10.80
C VAL A 236 -7.55 -19.37 11.23
N ARG A 237 -6.48 -19.56 10.44
CA ARG A 237 -5.14 -19.00 10.75
C ARG A 237 -5.10 -17.48 10.78
N CYS A 238 -5.98 -16.83 10.00
CA CYS A 238 -6.08 -15.38 9.95
C CYS A 238 -7.16 -14.80 10.89
N GLY A 239 -7.71 -15.61 11.82
CA GLY A 239 -8.66 -15.14 12.83
C GLY A 239 -10.07 -14.86 12.32
N TYR A 240 -10.48 -15.47 11.21
CA TYR A 240 -11.88 -15.51 10.81
C TYR A 240 -12.62 -16.58 11.59
N TYR A 241 -13.86 -16.30 11.94
CA TYR A 241 -14.71 -17.27 12.62
C TYR A 241 -14.99 -18.52 11.75
N ASP A 242 -15.27 -18.29 10.46
CA ASP A 242 -15.51 -19.33 9.46
C ASP A 242 -15.15 -18.87 8.04
N TYR A 243 -15.26 -19.76 7.06
CA TYR A 243 -15.03 -19.46 5.66
C TYR A 243 -16.04 -18.45 5.08
N ARG A 244 -17.29 -18.45 5.55
CA ARG A 244 -18.33 -17.49 5.08
C ARG A 244 -17.96 -16.06 5.47
N HIS A 245 -17.41 -15.87 6.67
CA HIS A 245 -16.92 -14.57 7.12
C HIS A 245 -15.75 -14.08 6.26
N LEU A 246 -14.80 -14.95 5.92
CA LEU A 246 -13.72 -14.63 4.99
C LEU A 246 -14.27 -14.23 3.61
N VAL A 247 -15.17 -15.02 3.02
CA VAL A 247 -15.79 -14.72 1.71
C VAL A 247 -16.53 -13.39 1.73
N ARG A 248 -17.18 -13.03 2.82
CA ARG A 248 -17.85 -11.74 2.97
C ARG A 248 -16.87 -10.57 2.87
N ASP A 249 -15.75 -10.63 3.60
CA ASP A 249 -14.69 -9.59 3.52
C ASP A 249 -14.09 -9.51 2.11
N PHE A 250 -13.85 -10.65 1.44
CA PHE A 250 -13.35 -10.66 0.05
C PHE A 250 -14.33 -10.02 -0.94
N ARG A 251 -15.63 -10.30 -0.81
CA ARG A 251 -16.66 -9.66 -1.66
C ARG A 251 -16.77 -8.17 -1.40
N GLU A 252 -16.67 -7.76 -0.13
CA GLU A 252 -16.76 -6.35 0.25
C GLU A 252 -15.54 -5.56 -0.25
N PHE A 253 -14.33 -6.08 -0.04
CA PHE A 253 -13.09 -5.38 -0.34
C PHE A 253 -12.58 -5.56 -1.77
N ALA A 254 -12.72 -6.75 -2.34
CA ALA A 254 -12.21 -7.06 -3.67
C ALA A 254 -13.30 -7.22 -4.75
N GLY A 255 -14.58 -7.16 -4.37
CA GLY A 255 -15.72 -7.34 -5.28
C GLY A 255 -15.89 -8.77 -5.81
N VAL A 256 -15.01 -9.70 -5.41
CA VAL A 256 -14.98 -11.08 -5.92
C VAL A 256 -14.75 -12.09 -4.79
N THR A 257 -14.93 -13.36 -5.10
CA THR A 257 -14.63 -14.45 -4.14
C THR A 257 -13.12 -14.71 -4.02
N PRO A 258 -12.64 -15.29 -2.90
CA PRO A 258 -11.22 -15.58 -2.69
C PRO A 258 -10.54 -16.34 -3.85
N PRO A 259 -11.14 -17.43 -4.39
CA PRO A 259 -10.54 -18.14 -5.53
C PRO A 259 -10.44 -17.29 -6.81
N ARG A 260 -11.43 -16.43 -7.07
CA ARG A 260 -11.43 -15.54 -8.24
C ARG A 260 -10.35 -14.48 -8.17
N LEU A 261 -10.14 -13.88 -6.98
CA LEU A 261 -9.07 -12.91 -6.78
C LEU A 261 -7.69 -13.55 -6.99
N LEU A 262 -7.47 -14.73 -6.39
CA LEU A 262 -6.22 -15.47 -6.55
C LEU A 262 -5.96 -15.86 -8.01
N ALA A 263 -6.98 -16.31 -8.75
CA ALA A 263 -6.85 -16.65 -10.16
C ALA A 263 -6.44 -15.44 -11.01
N ALA A 264 -7.02 -14.25 -10.75
CA ALA A 264 -6.68 -13.02 -11.46
C ALA A 264 -5.23 -12.57 -11.16
N GLU A 265 -4.78 -12.67 -9.91
CA GLU A 265 -3.39 -12.37 -9.53
C GLU A 265 -2.40 -13.35 -10.16
N THR A 266 -2.74 -14.65 -10.18
CA THR A 266 -1.92 -15.69 -10.81
C THR A 266 -1.82 -15.48 -12.31
N ALA A 267 -2.90 -15.13 -12.99
CA ALA A 267 -2.91 -14.80 -14.40
C ALA A 267 -1.97 -13.64 -14.72
N TYR A 268 -2.03 -12.56 -13.94
CA TYR A 268 -1.12 -11.43 -14.05
C TYR A 268 0.35 -11.84 -13.85
N ALA A 269 0.65 -12.60 -12.80
CA ALA A 269 2.00 -13.07 -12.50
C ALA A 269 2.58 -13.95 -13.64
N ASN A 270 1.77 -14.80 -14.23
CA ASN A 270 2.18 -15.64 -15.37
C ASN A 270 2.49 -14.80 -16.63
N LEU A 271 1.68 -13.79 -16.92
CA LEU A 271 1.91 -12.88 -18.05
C LEU A 271 3.22 -12.10 -17.90
N THR A 272 3.51 -11.62 -16.68
CA THR A 272 4.69 -10.79 -16.41
C THR A 272 5.98 -11.60 -16.24
N SER A 273 5.89 -12.88 -15.85
CA SER A 273 7.05 -13.78 -15.70
C SER A 273 7.47 -14.49 -16.99
N GLY A 274 6.79 -14.25 -18.11
CA GLY A 274 7.10 -14.91 -19.41
C GLY A 274 6.74 -16.41 -19.48
N ARG A 275 6.11 -16.96 -18.43
CA ARG A 275 5.69 -18.39 -18.40
C ARG A 275 4.47 -18.71 -19.26
N GLY A 276 3.81 -17.69 -19.84
CA GLY A 276 2.65 -17.85 -20.70
C GLY A 276 2.95 -18.24 -22.15
N ARG A 277 4.22 -18.37 -22.57
CA ARG A 277 4.60 -18.67 -23.97
C ARG A 277 4.91 -20.15 -24.27
N ALA A 278 4.70 -21.07 -23.35
CA ALA A 278 5.07 -22.47 -23.50
C ALA A 278 3.88 -23.46 -23.55
N GLN A 279 2.71 -23.04 -24.01
CA GLN A 279 1.60 -23.95 -24.36
C GLN A 279 0.86 -23.37 -25.57
N GLY A 280 1.41 -23.63 -26.73
CA GLY A 280 0.82 -23.42 -28.04
C GLY A 280 1.43 -24.39 -29.02
#